data_dc7ed77e953ae4d7b3c7933978f7e6d7
#
_entry.id   dc7ed77e953ae4d7b3c7933978f7e6d7
#
_cell.length_a   1.000
_cell.length_b   1.000
_cell.length_c   1.000
_cell.angle_alpha   90.00
_cell.angle_beta   90.00
_cell.angle_gamma   90.00
#
_symmetry.space_group_name_H-M   'P 1'
#
loop_
_entity.id
_entity.type
_entity.pdbx_description
1 polymer ?
#
loop_
_entity_poly.entity_id
_entity_poly.type
_entity_poly.pdbx_seq_one_letter_code
_entity_poly.pdbx_strand_id
1 'polypeptide(L)'
;STNNHQPKEAMRHRKKTGKLQRNASQRKALLSGLACALIRERKIRTTLAKAKALRPVAEKLVTLGKRGDVHARRQAIAFLRHKEIVKTLFEDVAPASADRQGGYCRITKLGPRFSDAAPMALIEWVDLAVEAGAEEDEELEEVAETTGSDS
;
A
#
# COMPACT_ATOMS: atom_id res chain seq x y z
N SER A 1 -37.34 40.47 -3.76
CA SER A 1 -37.06 39.02 -3.99
C SER A 1 -35.58 38.83 -4.19
N THR A 2 -34.91 38.56 -3.09
CA THR A 2 -33.47 38.20 -3.12
C THR A 2 -33.36 36.71 -3.31
N ASN A 3 -33.05 36.31 -4.54
CA ASN A 3 -32.63 34.95 -4.83
C ASN A 3 -31.27 34.72 -4.19
N ASN A 4 -31.29 34.17 -2.99
CA ASN A 4 -30.09 33.72 -2.33
C ASN A 4 -29.67 32.37 -2.97
N HIS A 5 -28.92 32.45 -4.05
CA HIS A 5 -28.33 31.30 -4.68
C HIS A 5 -27.06 30.94 -3.91
N GLN A 6 -27.24 30.22 -2.83
CA GLN A 6 -26.08 29.64 -2.14
C GLN A 6 -25.46 28.54 -3.01
N PRO A 7 -24.19 28.62 -3.33
CA PRO A 7 -23.53 27.61 -4.16
C PRO A 7 -23.51 26.26 -3.43
N LYS A 8 -23.91 25.21 -4.15
CA LYS A 8 -23.92 23.84 -3.67
C LYS A 8 -22.50 23.28 -3.46
N GLU A 9 -21.69 23.96 -2.68
CA GLU A 9 -20.34 23.46 -2.37
C GLU A 9 -20.31 22.34 -1.34
N ALA A 10 -21.42 22.10 -0.62
CA ALA A 10 -21.49 21.11 0.44
C ALA A 10 -21.36 19.64 -0.03
N MET A 11 -21.45 19.36 -1.33
CA MET A 11 -21.37 17.98 -1.85
C MET A 11 -19.95 17.52 -2.22
N ARG A 12 -18.96 18.41 -2.29
CA ARG A 12 -17.59 18.05 -2.67
C ARG A 12 -16.78 17.42 -1.54
N HIS A 13 -17.19 17.60 -0.28
CA HIS A 13 -16.44 17.13 0.88
C HIS A 13 -16.71 15.68 1.30
N ARG A 14 -17.63 14.96 0.63
CA ARG A 14 -17.96 13.55 0.93
C ARG A 14 -17.19 12.51 0.13
N LYS A 15 -16.34 12.91 -0.80
CA LYS A 15 -15.51 11.97 -1.55
C LYS A 15 -14.26 11.63 -0.76
N LYS A 16 -14.32 10.55 -0.01
CA LYS A 16 -13.23 10.07 0.86
C LYS A 16 -11.99 9.57 0.10
N THR A 17 -12.09 9.36 -1.21
CA THR A 17 -10.99 8.87 -2.04
C THR A 17 -10.66 9.86 -3.13
N GLY A 18 -9.37 10.16 -3.31
CA GLY A 18 -8.89 10.95 -4.43
C GLY A 18 -9.23 10.27 -5.76
N LYS A 19 -9.76 11.03 -6.71
CA LYS A 19 -10.12 10.51 -8.05
C LYS A 19 -8.91 10.18 -8.92
N LEU A 20 -7.72 10.72 -8.60
CA LEU A 20 -6.47 10.53 -9.34
C LEU A 20 -6.59 10.86 -10.83
N GLN A 21 -7.49 11.78 -11.19
CA GLN A 21 -7.80 12.19 -12.56
C GLN A 21 -8.21 11.01 -13.48
N ARG A 22 -8.84 9.97 -12.92
CA ARG A 22 -9.25 8.75 -13.61
C ARG A 22 -10.72 8.45 -13.39
N ASN A 23 -11.35 7.76 -14.34
CA ASN A 23 -12.69 7.21 -14.14
C ASN A 23 -12.65 6.04 -13.14
N ALA A 24 -13.82 5.55 -12.71
CA ALA A 24 -13.92 4.52 -11.67
C ALA A 24 -13.18 3.22 -12.03
N SER A 25 -13.30 2.75 -13.28
CA SER A 25 -12.63 1.52 -13.72
C SER A 25 -11.12 1.66 -13.83
N GLN A 26 -10.63 2.78 -14.34
CA GLN A 26 -9.20 3.09 -14.42
C GLN A 26 -8.58 3.23 -13.03
N ARG A 27 -9.27 3.89 -12.10
CA ARG A 27 -8.83 4.02 -10.71
C ARG A 27 -8.77 2.67 -10.00
N LYS A 28 -9.77 1.82 -10.19
CA LYS A 28 -9.77 0.47 -9.63
C LYS A 28 -8.60 -0.37 -10.17
N ALA A 29 -8.33 -0.31 -11.46
CA ALA A 29 -7.20 -1.00 -12.08
C ALA A 29 -5.86 -0.50 -11.56
N LEU A 30 -5.68 0.81 -11.40
CA LEU A 30 -4.48 1.40 -10.83
C LEU A 30 -4.26 0.94 -9.37
N LEU A 31 -5.28 1.02 -8.54
CA LEU A 31 -5.18 0.64 -7.13
C LEU A 31 -4.96 -0.87 -6.97
N SER A 32 -5.57 -1.70 -7.80
CA SER A 32 -5.31 -3.14 -7.85
C SER A 32 -3.85 -3.43 -8.19
N GLY A 33 -3.31 -2.78 -9.22
CA GLY A 33 -1.89 -2.92 -9.60
C GLY A 33 -0.94 -2.48 -8.51
N LEU A 34 -1.20 -1.35 -7.86
CA LEU A 34 -0.40 -0.85 -6.74
C LEU A 34 -0.48 -1.78 -5.52
N ALA A 35 -1.66 -2.33 -5.23
CA ALA A 35 -1.83 -3.29 -4.14
C ALA A 35 -1.05 -4.59 -4.41
N CYS A 36 -1.08 -5.11 -5.63
CA CYS A 36 -0.28 -6.27 -6.04
C CYS A 36 1.22 -6.00 -5.84
N ALA A 37 1.70 -4.84 -6.26
CA ALA A 37 3.09 -4.45 -6.10
C ALA A 37 3.48 -4.34 -4.61
N LEU A 38 2.63 -3.75 -3.78
CA LEU A 38 2.86 -3.61 -2.34
C LEU A 38 2.93 -4.98 -1.64
N ILE A 39 2.05 -5.90 -2.01
CA ILE A 39 2.06 -7.26 -1.44
C ILE A 39 3.33 -8.01 -1.84
N ARG A 40 3.74 -7.91 -3.10
CA ARG A 40 4.92 -8.59 -3.64
C ARG A 40 6.22 -8.02 -3.12
N GLU A 41 6.37 -6.68 -3.16
CA GLU A 41 7.62 -5.97 -2.85
C GLU A 41 7.73 -5.55 -1.37
N ARG A 42 6.65 -5.65 -0.61
CA ARG A 42 6.51 -5.23 0.80
C ARG A 42 6.54 -3.71 1.02
N LYS A 43 7.21 -2.97 0.16
CA LYS A 43 7.25 -1.51 0.13
C LYS A 43 7.31 -1.02 -1.32
N ILE A 44 6.65 0.08 -1.62
CA ILE A 44 6.69 0.69 -2.94
C ILE A 44 6.84 2.20 -2.82
N ARG A 45 7.52 2.77 -3.81
CA ARG A 45 7.65 4.20 -3.98
C ARG A 45 6.65 4.68 -5.03
N THR A 46 5.83 5.67 -4.69
CA THR A 46 4.81 6.20 -5.59
C THR A 46 4.53 7.67 -5.25
N THR A 47 3.63 8.31 -5.97
CA THR A 47 3.21 9.68 -5.60
C THR A 47 2.42 9.65 -4.28
N LEU A 48 2.49 10.74 -3.52
CA LEU A 48 1.78 10.86 -2.24
C LEU A 48 0.27 10.66 -2.41
N ALA A 49 -0.33 11.21 -3.49
CA ALA A 49 -1.75 11.04 -3.78
C ALA A 49 -2.13 9.57 -4.00
N LYS A 50 -1.33 8.83 -4.75
CA LYS A 50 -1.55 7.39 -4.97
C LYS A 50 -1.37 6.58 -3.69
N ALA A 51 -0.36 6.89 -2.89
CA ALA A 51 -0.14 6.24 -1.61
C ALA A 51 -1.32 6.44 -0.65
N LYS A 52 -1.84 7.65 -0.56
CA LYS A 52 -3.02 7.96 0.26
C LYS A 52 -4.29 7.26 -0.23
N ALA A 53 -4.46 7.11 -1.54
CA ALA A 53 -5.59 6.38 -2.13
C ALA A 53 -5.46 4.87 -1.93
N LEU A 54 -4.23 4.33 -1.97
CA LEU A 54 -3.95 2.91 -1.79
C LEU A 54 -4.14 2.45 -0.34
N ARG A 55 -3.80 3.27 0.63
CA ARG A 55 -3.82 2.89 2.05
C ARG A 55 -5.15 2.26 2.52
N PRO A 56 -6.34 2.84 2.29
CA PRO A 56 -7.60 2.20 2.68
C PRO A 56 -7.83 0.86 2.01
N VAL A 57 -7.44 0.72 0.75
CA VAL A 57 -7.54 -0.52 -0.02
C VAL A 57 -6.63 -1.59 0.55
N ALA A 58 -5.38 -1.25 0.83
CA ALA A 58 -4.41 -2.16 1.42
C ALA A 58 -4.87 -2.67 2.80
N GLU A 59 -5.38 -1.79 3.63
CA GLU A 59 -5.89 -2.17 4.96
C GLU A 59 -7.10 -3.08 4.88
N LYS A 60 -8.01 -2.83 3.95
CA LYS A 60 -9.15 -3.71 3.71
C LYS A 60 -8.72 -5.11 3.24
N LEU A 61 -7.70 -5.20 2.39
CA LEU A 61 -7.13 -6.48 1.95
C LEU A 61 -6.52 -7.27 3.11
N VAL A 62 -5.81 -6.62 4.02
CA VAL A 62 -5.28 -7.28 5.23
C VAL A 62 -6.43 -7.78 6.11
N THR A 63 -7.48 -7.02 6.28
CA THR A 63 -8.68 -7.44 7.01
C THR A 63 -9.29 -8.70 6.40
N LEU A 64 -9.41 -8.78 5.08
CA LEU A 64 -9.84 -9.99 4.38
C LEU A 64 -8.89 -11.17 4.64
N GLY A 65 -7.60 -10.94 4.58
CA GLY A 65 -6.58 -11.95 4.85
C GLY A 65 -6.63 -12.48 6.28
N LYS A 66 -6.90 -11.62 7.25
CA LYS A 66 -7.08 -11.99 8.65
C LYS A 66 -8.33 -12.82 8.89
N ARG A 67 -9.42 -12.56 8.16
CA ARG A 67 -10.60 -13.43 8.20
C ARG A 67 -10.31 -14.83 7.72
N GLY A 68 -9.54 -14.98 6.65
CA GLY A 68 -9.00 -16.23 6.17
C GLY A 68 -10.01 -17.21 5.57
N ASP A 69 -11.30 -16.88 5.51
CA ASP A 69 -12.33 -17.77 4.97
C ASP A 69 -12.35 -17.77 3.41
N VAL A 70 -13.08 -18.71 2.84
CA VAL A 70 -13.19 -18.84 1.38
C VAL A 70 -13.84 -17.61 0.76
N HIS A 71 -14.82 -17.02 1.41
CA HIS A 71 -15.50 -15.81 0.92
C HIS A 71 -14.54 -14.62 0.86
N ALA A 72 -13.75 -14.40 1.91
CA ALA A 72 -12.74 -13.35 1.94
C ALA A 72 -11.68 -13.56 0.85
N ARG A 73 -11.23 -14.80 0.64
CA ARG A 73 -10.28 -15.14 -0.43
C ARG A 73 -10.84 -14.86 -1.82
N ARG A 74 -12.10 -15.18 -2.06
CA ARG A 74 -12.79 -14.87 -3.32
C ARG A 74 -12.89 -13.37 -3.57
N GLN A 75 -13.18 -12.58 -2.54
CA GLN A 75 -13.21 -11.12 -2.65
C GLN A 75 -11.83 -10.55 -2.98
N ALA A 76 -10.77 -11.04 -2.35
CA ALA A 76 -9.40 -10.63 -2.65
C ALA A 76 -9.00 -10.98 -4.09
N ILE A 77 -9.34 -12.19 -4.57
CA ILE A 77 -9.07 -12.61 -5.96
C ILE A 77 -9.83 -11.73 -6.95
N ALA A 78 -11.09 -11.40 -6.68
CA ALA A 78 -11.89 -10.54 -7.54
C ALA A 78 -11.29 -9.13 -7.69
N PHE A 79 -10.66 -8.61 -6.65
CA PHE A 79 -9.99 -7.30 -6.69
C PHE A 79 -8.58 -7.37 -7.29
N LEU A 80 -7.73 -8.27 -6.80
CA LEU A 80 -6.32 -8.37 -7.20
C LEU A 80 -6.11 -9.10 -8.51
N ARG A 81 -6.97 -10.06 -8.85
CA ARG A 81 -6.94 -10.88 -10.08
C ARG A 81 -5.67 -11.74 -10.27
N HIS A 82 -4.88 -11.91 -9.23
CA HIS A 82 -3.67 -12.74 -9.22
C HIS A 82 -3.70 -13.69 -8.04
N LYS A 83 -3.85 -14.97 -8.29
CA LYS A 83 -3.94 -16.01 -7.25
C LYS A 83 -2.69 -16.09 -6.38
N GLU A 84 -1.51 -15.92 -6.99
CA GLU A 84 -0.24 -15.96 -6.27
C GLU A 84 -0.08 -14.80 -5.31
N ILE A 85 -0.50 -13.60 -5.71
CA ILE A 85 -0.50 -12.41 -4.86
C ILE A 85 -1.48 -12.58 -3.69
N VAL A 86 -2.66 -13.15 -3.93
CA VAL A 86 -3.64 -13.46 -2.89
C VAL A 86 -3.07 -14.50 -1.90
N LYS A 87 -2.38 -15.50 -2.39
CA LYS A 87 -1.68 -16.48 -1.56
C LYS A 87 -0.66 -15.80 -0.62
N THR A 88 0.19 -14.92 -1.16
CA THR A 88 1.14 -14.14 -0.37
C THR A 88 0.45 -13.25 0.66
N LEU A 89 -0.66 -12.60 0.29
CA LEU A 89 -1.45 -11.80 1.22
C LEU A 89 -1.95 -12.63 2.41
N PHE A 90 -2.50 -13.79 2.16
CA PHE A 90 -3.10 -14.64 3.20
C PHE A 90 -2.06 -15.42 4.02
N GLU A 91 -0.93 -15.77 3.44
CA GLU A 91 0.11 -16.57 4.11
C GLU A 91 1.21 -15.74 4.78
N ASP A 92 1.58 -14.60 4.22
CA ASP A 92 2.70 -13.77 4.69
C ASP A 92 2.22 -12.46 5.34
N VAL A 93 1.44 -11.67 4.64
CA VAL A 93 1.06 -10.31 5.08
C VAL A 93 0.07 -10.35 6.23
N ALA A 94 -1.01 -11.09 6.10
CA ALA A 94 -2.05 -11.17 7.13
C ALA A 94 -1.55 -11.81 8.44
N PRO A 95 -0.80 -12.92 8.42
CA PRO A 95 -0.22 -13.47 9.65
C PRO A 95 0.75 -12.52 10.35
N ALA A 96 1.58 -11.79 9.61
CA ALA A 96 2.49 -10.81 10.18
C ALA A 96 1.76 -9.67 10.90
N SER A 97 0.55 -9.33 10.46
CA SER A 97 -0.29 -8.27 11.02
C SER A 97 -1.36 -8.79 11.98
N ALA A 98 -1.30 -10.05 12.40
CA ALA A 98 -2.34 -10.72 13.20
C ALA A 98 -2.63 -9.99 14.53
N ASP A 99 -1.60 -9.48 15.19
CA ASP A 99 -1.72 -8.83 16.50
C ASP A 99 -2.11 -7.35 16.41
N ARG A 100 -2.13 -6.77 15.21
CA ARG A 100 -2.44 -5.37 14.98
C ARG A 100 -3.91 -5.22 14.55
N GLN A 101 -4.61 -4.25 15.12
CA GLN A 101 -6.04 -4.00 14.86
C GLN A 101 -6.25 -2.75 13.99
N GLY A 102 -5.58 -2.66 12.86
CA GLY A 102 -5.61 -1.51 11.97
C GLY A 102 -4.23 -0.87 11.87
N GLY A 103 -4.07 0.12 10.97
CA GLY A 103 -2.79 0.76 10.74
C GLY A 103 -1.73 -0.22 10.22
N TYR A 104 -2.11 -1.11 9.30
CA TYR A 104 -1.24 -2.17 8.78
C TYR A 104 -0.15 -1.65 7.85
N CYS A 105 -0.33 -0.47 7.28
CA CYS A 105 0.67 0.15 6.40
C CYS A 105 0.99 1.58 6.84
N ARG A 106 2.21 2.01 6.50
CA ARG A 106 2.75 3.32 6.84
C ARG A 106 3.14 4.06 5.57
N ILE A 107 2.88 5.36 5.53
CA ILE A 107 3.28 6.26 4.46
C ILE A 107 4.36 7.20 4.97
N THR A 108 5.52 7.21 4.30
CA THR A 108 6.61 8.14 4.58
C THR A 108 6.76 9.08 3.40
N LYS A 109 6.68 10.38 3.64
CA LYS A 109 6.88 11.40 2.61
C LYS A 109 8.34 11.49 2.23
N LEU A 110 8.64 11.47 0.92
CA LEU A 110 10.00 11.51 0.37
C LEU A 110 10.38 12.85 -0.24
N GLY A 111 9.46 13.81 -0.28
CA GLY A 111 9.65 15.09 -0.94
C GLY A 111 9.34 15.05 -2.43
N PRO A 112 9.60 16.15 -3.18
CA PRO A 112 9.23 16.25 -4.58
C PRO A 112 10.11 15.39 -5.49
N ARG A 113 9.51 14.87 -6.56
CA ARG A 113 10.23 14.14 -7.59
C ARG A 113 11.08 15.12 -8.43
N PHE A 114 12.28 14.70 -8.81
CA PHE A 114 13.23 15.56 -9.51
C PHE A 114 12.71 16.10 -10.85
N SER A 115 11.97 15.27 -11.62
CA SER A 115 11.55 15.61 -12.98
C SER A 115 10.41 16.64 -13.05
N ASP A 116 9.38 16.52 -12.19
CA ASP A 116 8.14 17.30 -12.25
C ASP A 116 7.70 17.88 -10.90
N ALA A 117 8.54 17.73 -9.87
CA ALA A 117 8.27 18.17 -8.51
C ALA A 117 7.00 17.53 -7.88
N ALA A 118 6.46 16.45 -8.43
CA ALA A 118 5.35 15.73 -7.82
C ALA A 118 5.74 15.20 -6.43
N PRO A 119 4.91 15.40 -5.39
CA PRO A 119 5.19 14.84 -4.06
C PRO A 119 5.24 13.32 -4.10
N MET A 120 6.34 12.74 -3.64
CA MET A 120 6.56 11.31 -3.59
C MET A 120 6.40 10.77 -2.17
N ALA A 121 6.07 9.50 -2.07
CA ALA A 121 5.94 8.80 -0.81
C ALA A 121 6.35 7.34 -0.94
N LEU A 122 6.79 6.78 0.17
CA LEU A 122 6.99 5.35 0.36
C LEU A 122 5.81 4.81 1.16
N ILE A 123 5.15 3.78 0.66
CA ILE A 123 4.15 3.03 1.42
C ILE A 123 4.69 1.61 1.67
N GLU A 124 4.57 1.14 2.90
CA GLU A 124 5.11 -0.14 3.34
C GLU A 124 4.23 -0.81 4.39
N TRP A 125 4.34 -2.12 4.49
CA TRP A 125 3.72 -2.89 5.58
C TRP A 125 4.52 -2.66 6.87
N VAL A 126 3.84 -2.27 7.94
CA VAL A 126 4.49 -1.96 9.23
C VAL A 126 5.22 -3.18 9.81
N ASP A 127 4.55 -4.32 9.81
CA ASP A 127 5.07 -5.53 10.46
C ASP A 127 6.12 -6.27 9.62
N LEU A 128 6.07 -6.17 8.29
CA LEU A 128 7.04 -6.78 7.37
C LEU A 128 8.28 -5.92 7.14
N ALA A 129 8.23 -4.63 7.40
CA ALA A 129 9.37 -3.73 7.24
C ALA A 129 10.55 -4.08 8.17
N VAL A 130 10.26 -4.63 9.34
CA VAL A 130 11.26 -5.04 10.34
C VAL A 130 12.08 -6.23 9.85
N GLU A 131 11.42 -7.21 9.21
CA GLU A 131 12.10 -8.40 8.67
C GLU A 131 13.02 -8.06 7.49
N ALA A 132 12.60 -7.16 6.60
CA ALA A 132 13.41 -6.74 5.47
C ALA A 132 14.68 -5.97 5.90
N GLY A 133 14.63 -5.22 7.00
CA GLY A 133 15.79 -4.55 7.57
C GLY A 133 16.83 -5.52 8.16
N ALA A 134 16.38 -6.62 8.75
CA ALA A 134 17.25 -7.63 9.33
C ALA A 134 18.04 -8.41 8.26
N GLU A 135 17.42 -8.71 7.12
CA GLU A 135 18.09 -9.39 6.01
C GLU A 135 19.18 -8.53 5.34
N GLU A 136 18.92 -7.23 5.18
CA GLU A 136 19.92 -6.29 4.64
C GLU A 136 21.12 -6.11 5.59
N ASP A 137 20.90 -6.11 6.90
CA ASP A 137 21.95 -6.01 7.90
C ASP A 137 22.80 -7.28 7.97
N GLU A 138 22.21 -8.48 7.82
CA GLU A 138 22.94 -9.74 7.75
C GLU A 138 23.81 -9.84 6.48
N GLU A 139 23.33 -9.42 5.33
CA GLU A 139 24.13 -9.38 4.09
C GLU A 139 25.31 -8.42 4.20
N LEU A 140 25.14 -7.28 4.87
CA LEU A 140 26.21 -6.31 5.07
C LEU A 140 27.28 -6.80 6.07
N GLU A 141 26.88 -7.55 7.10
CA GLU A 141 27.82 -8.16 8.05
C GLU A 141 28.63 -9.29 7.40
N GLU A 142 28.00 -10.15 6.59
CA GLU A 142 28.69 -11.23 5.90
C GLU A 142 29.72 -10.72 4.89
N VAL A 143 29.43 -9.65 4.17
CA VAL A 143 30.38 -9.00 3.24
C VAL A 143 31.54 -8.35 4.02
N ALA A 144 31.29 -7.79 5.20
CA ALA A 144 32.34 -7.18 6.03
C ALA A 144 33.32 -8.23 6.61
N GLU A 145 32.83 -9.43 6.97
CA GLU A 145 33.69 -10.51 7.48
C GLU A 145 34.55 -11.13 6.38
N THR A 146 34.06 -11.25 5.15
CA THR A 146 34.82 -11.81 4.02
C THR A 146 35.92 -10.88 3.51
N THR A 147 35.83 -9.59 3.70
CA THR A 147 36.88 -8.61 3.33
C THR A 147 37.94 -8.39 4.41
N GLY A 148 37.73 -8.87 5.63
CA GLY A 148 38.65 -8.72 6.75
C GLY A 148 39.71 -9.82 6.90
N SER A 149 39.68 -10.88 6.11
CA SER A 149 40.57 -12.04 6.28
C SER A 149 41.69 -12.16 5.26
N ASP A 150 41.97 -11.13 4.45
CA ASP A 150 43.02 -11.14 3.45
C ASP A 150 44.05 -10.02 3.71
N SER A 151 44.84 -10.20 4.77
CA SER A 151 46.06 -9.42 5.01
C SER A 151 47.07 -10.24 5.76
#